data_2fdfdb3809ca38e48f3db30f09a7823e
#
_entry.id   2fdfdb3809ca38e48f3db30f09a7823e
#
_cell.length_a   1.000
_cell.length_b   1.000
_cell.length_c   1.000
_cell.angle_alpha   90.00
_cell.angle_beta   90.00
_cell.angle_gamma   90.00
#
_symmetry.space_group_name_H-M   'P 1'
#
loop_
_entity.id
_entity.type
_entity.pdbx_description
1 polymer ?
#
loop_
_entity_poly.entity_id
_entity_poly.type
_entity_poly.pdbx_seq_one_letter_code
_entity_poly.pdbx_strand_id
1 'polypeptide(L)'
;QIYVPEYNLGAMENPGCITFNEGYISRSTPTFSERQRRANTTLHEMCHMWFGDLATPAWWDDLWLKESFAENQGASAIATSTKYMGEWANFAMNRKIWAYTQDQMPTTHPIAADIPDVAAAKTNFDGITYAKGAAVLKQLVAWVGENAFYEGARRYFDKHRFGATTLSDLLEALQAASRQELDSWKHAWLETSGPSTLSASWVTDPVGAITEFTLHQSGEACDAVLRPHRVTVSTWRAAGGTLERTHAFDVRIDGESTPIDPQGVLAIPGGAASVDLVVVNDDDLTYAISRLDERSTDVALTYVGTIGIPITRAVVWASLWNAVRDGLLDPRRFIVAVLGAVPAETEPAVRDRLLLFVSEALSAFLPGRHRTEVHDQVLATTARLARETTDQDAWRSYMRACIAEFAARGGEEFESTVAGLASSDNPDIAWRARRALAARGLTNEEAIIAWRDADGSGEAARMSVEALASLPEESARAKAWASVRSDTLSNDYLSATLAGLQSSSWEGNSGIDDALAHMRTYWESHTIGMSLRYVSGVLNLSVDIDRDGSVEASVGALHSWLDANEDAPTQLRRIVVEHLDDFQRRERVQRRWEHDQ
;
A
#
# COMPACT_ATOMS: atom_id res chain seq x y z
N GLN A 1 9.35 -18.60 -18.74
CA GLN A 1 8.74 -18.33 -17.44
C GLN A 1 8.57 -19.66 -16.70
N ILE A 2 9.02 -19.72 -15.45
CA ILE A 2 8.94 -20.91 -14.60
C ILE A 2 8.30 -20.50 -13.27
N TYR A 3 7.30 -21.25 -12.81
CA TYR A 3 6.69 -21.09 -11.50
C TYR A 3 7.34 -22.10 -10.54
N VAL A 4 7.87 -21.59 -9.43
CA VAL A 4 8.67 -22.36 -8.49
C VAL A 4 7.92 -22.50 -7.16
N PRO A 5 7.68 -23.75 -6.68
CA PRO A 5 7.08 -23.96 -5.35
C PRO A 5 7.94 -23.35 -4.25
N GLU A 6 7.28 -22.73 -3.27
CA GLU A 6 7.93 -22.08 -2.12
C GLU A 6 9.05 -21.08 -2.52
N TYR A 7 8.93 -20.44 -3.70
CA TYR A 7 9.88 -19.41 -4.10
C TYR A 7 9.78 -18.21 -3.15
N ASN A 8 10.88 -17.85 -2.53
CA ASN A 8 10.91 -16.84 -1.47
C ASN A 8 10.86 -15.38 -1.94
N LEU A 9 10.86 -15.15 -3.26
CA LEU A 9 10.61 -13.84 -3.90
C LEU A 9 9.28 -13.87 -4.64
N GLY A 10 8.76 -12.72 -5.06
CA GLY A 10 7.60 -12.63 -5.94
C GLY A 10 7.91 -13.17 -7.32
N ALA A 11 8.94 -12.61 -7.95
CA ALA A 11 9.52 -13.07 -9.20
C ALA A 11 11.00 -12.67 -9.26
N MET A 12 11.69 -13.02 -10.34
CA MET A 12 13.09 -12.66 -10.58
C MET A 12 13.39 -12.66 -12.08
N GLU A 13 14.05 -11.65 -12.54
CA GLU A 13 14.35 -11.31 -13.92
C GLU A 13 15.50 -12.11 -14.55
N ASN A 14 15.77 -13.33 -14.11
CA ASN A 14 16.90 -14.10 -14.67
C ASN A 14 16.91 -14.07 -16.20
N PRO A 15 18.00 -13.65 -16.86
CA PRO A 15 18.07 -13.52 -18.30
C PRO A 15 17.68 -14.83 -19.03
N GLY A 16 16.63 -14.76 -19.85
CA GLY A 16 16.12 -15.92 -20.60
C GLY A 16 15.31 -16.93 -19.78
N CYS A 17 15.18 -16.76 -18.45
CA CYS A 17 14.43 -17.69 -17.58
C CYS A 17 13.82 -16.98 -16.37
N ILE A 18 12.82 -16.14 -16.58
CA ILE A 18 12.10 -15.48 -15.49
C ILE A 18 11.43 -16.52 -14.58
N THR A 19 11.71 -16.44 -13.28
CA THR A 19 11.10 -17.28 -12.25
C THR A 19 10.02 -16.54 -11.49
N PHE A 20 8.94 -17.24 -11.10
CA PHE A 20 7.81 -16.70 -10.37
C PHE A 20 7.48 -17.57 -9.15
N ASN A 21 6.96 -16.95 -8.10
CA ASN A 21 6.32 -17.67 -7.02
C ASN A 21 5.07 -18.40 -7.50
N GLU A 22 4.81 -19.60 -6.96
CA GLU A 22 3.63 -20.40 -7.29
C GLU A 22 2.30 -19.72 -6.95
N GLY A 23 2.28 -18.74 -6.05
CA GLY A 23 1.10 -17.94 -5.71
C GLY A 23 0.50 -17.15 -6.89
N TYR A 24 1.21 -17.04 -8.01
CA TYR A 24 0.66 -16.51 -9.27
C TYR A 24 -0.15 -17.53 -10.07
N ILE A 25 -0.16 -18.81 -9.68
CA ILE A 25 -1.00 -19.86 -10.26
C ILE A 25 -2.25 -19.99 -9.41
N SER A 26 -3.38 -19.54 -9.93
CA SER A 26 -4.66 -19.63 -9.22
C SER A 26 -5.27 -21.03 -9.34
N ARG A 27 -5.72 -21.62 -8.23
CA ARG A 27 -6.47 -22.89 -8.20
C ARG A 27 -7.95 -22.74 -8.56
N SER A 28 -8.48 -21.52 -8.49
CA SER A 28 -9.82 -21.14 -8.93
C SER A 28 -9.75 -20.13 -10.07
N THR A 29 -10.88 -19.79 -10.67
CA THR A 29 -10.93 -18.68 -11.64
C THR A 29 -10.42 -17.41 -10.97
N PRO A 30 -9.28 -16.82 -11.37
CA PRO A 30 -8.74 -15.63 -10.74
C PRO A 30 -9.65 -14.42 -10.97
N THR A 31 -9.70 -13.49 -10.02
CA THR A 31 -10.38 -12.21 -10.17
C THR A 31 -9.69 -11.33 -11.19
N PHE A 32 -10.33 -10.23 -11.61
CA PHE A 32 -9.70 -9.25 -12.49
C PHE A 32 -8.44 -8.67 -11.84
N SER A 33 -8.49 -8.28 -10.56
CA SER A 33 -7.32 -7.74 -9.83
C SER A 33 -6.19 -8.76 -9.67
N GLU A 34 -6.48 -10.05 -9.47
CA GLU A 34 -5.44 -11.10 -9.41
C GLU A 34 -4.77 -11.29 -10.77
N ARG A 35 -5.54 -11.23 -11.87
CA ARG A 35 -4.97 -11.25 -13.23
C ARG A 35 -4.16 -10.01 -13.55
N GLN A 36 -4.63 -8.82 -13.13
CA GLN A 36 -3.92 -7.56 -13.27
C GLN A 36 -2.59 -7.61 -12.51
N ARG A 37 -2.58 -8.07 -11.26
CA ARG A 37 -1.35 -8.25 -10.46
C ARG A 37 -0.35 -9.17 -11.15
N ARG A 38 -0.79 -10.33 -11.67
CA ARG A 38 0.09 -11.23 -12.42
C ARG A 38 0.64 -10.57 -13.70
N ALA A 39 -0.18 -9.82 -14.42
CA ALA A 39 0.26 -9.08 -15.60
C ALA A 39 1.29 -8.00 -15.22
N ASN A 40 1.07 -7.29 -14.11
CA ASN A 40 1.99 -6.29 -13.58
C ASN A 40 3.37 -6.92 -13.29
N THR A 41 3.43 -7.97 -12.49
CA THR A 41 4.70 -8.65 -12.21
C THR A 41 5.35 -9.18 -13.48
N THR A 42 4.57 -9.78 -14.41
CA THR A 42 5.14 -10.28 -15.68
C THR A 42 5.79 -9.17 -16.50
N LEU A 43 5.16 -8.00 -16.60
CA LEU A 43 5.71 -6.88 -17.38
C LEU A 43 6.84 -6.15 -16.63
N HIS A 44 6.82 -6.15 -15.29
CA HIS A 44 7.94 -5.69 -14.47
C HIS A 44 9.20 -6.52 -14.80
N GLU A 45 9.12 -7.85 -14.70
CA GLU A 45 10.26 -8.73 -15.01
C GLU A 45 10.70 -8.64 -16.49
N MET A 46 9.75 -8.41 -17.40
CA MET A 46 10.10 -8.19 -18.81
C MET A 46 10.84 -6.86 -19.03
N CYS A 47 10.53 -5.82 -18.29
CA CYS A 47 11.24 -4.54 -18.39
C CYS A 47 12.69 -4.65 -17.94
N HIS A 48 12.97 -5.51 -16.96
CA HIS A 48 14.33 -5.80 -16.53
C HIS A 48 15.23 -6.35 -17.63
N MET A 49 14.69 -6.95 -18.70
CA MET A 49 15.47 -7.38 -19.87
C MET A 49 16.25 -6.21 -20.50
N TRP A 50 15.78 -4.96 -20.32
CA TRP A 50 16.47 -3.73 -20.71
C TRP A 50 17.15 -3.07 -19.50
N PHE A 51 16.36 -2.75 -18.46
CA PHE A 51 16.84 -2.08 -17.24
C PHE A 51 17.25 -3.12 -16.20
N GLY A 52 18.50 -3.50 -16.18
CA GLY A 52 19.06 -4.51 -15.30
C GLY A 52 19.89 -5.54 -16.04
N ASP A 53 19.34 -6.18 -17.08
CA ASP A 53 20.00 -7.23 -17.85
C ASP A 53 20.84 -6.67 -19.00
N LEU A 54 20.25 -5.83 -19.88
CA LEU A 54 20.96 -5.28 -21.03
C LEU A 54 21.94 -4.17 -20.62
N ALA A 55 21.51 -3.29 -19.72
CA ALA A 55 22.31 -2.24 -19.12
C ALA A 55 22.22 -2.42 -17.59
N THR A 56 23.31 -2.90 -16.98
CA THR A 56 23.35 -3.33 -15.59
C THR A 56 23.89 -2.21 -14.70
N PRO A 57 23.24 -1.86 -13.56
CA PRO A 57 23.81 -0.92 -12.59
C PRO A 57 25.20 -1.36 -12.14
N ALA A 58 26.15 -0.44 -12.13
CA ALA A 58 27.56 -0.72 -11.78
C ALA A 58 27.73 -1.11 -10.30
N TRP A 59 26.87 -0.61 -9.43
CA TRP A 59 26.83 -0.92 -8.00
C TRP A 59 25.40 -0.79 -7.44
N TRP A 60 25.23 -1.19 -6.21
CA TRP A 60 23.93 -1.19 -5.50
C TRP A 60 23.35 0.20 -5.27
N ASP A 61 24.15 1.28 -5.27
CA ASP A 61 23.69 2.66 -5.16
C ASP A 61 22.67 3.02 -6.24
N ASP A 62 22.82 2.41 -7.41
CA ASP A 62 21.94 2.59 -8.57
C ASP A 62 20.93 1.44 -8.74
N LEU A 63 20.67 0.62 -7.70
CA LEU A 63 19.67 -0.45 -7.69
C LEU A 63 18.30 0.05 -8.17
N TRP A 64 17.92 1.25 -7.79
CA TRP A 64 16.69 1.88 -8.20
C TRP A 64 16.57 2.05 -9.73
N LEU A 65 17.67 2.20 -10.46
CA LEU A 65 17.65 2.31 -11.93
C LEU A 65 16.99 1.09 -12.57
N LYS A 66 17.15 -0.10 -12.03
CA LYS A 66 16.46 -1.27 -12.55
C LYS A 66 15.05 -1.40 -11.97
N GLU A 67 14.89 -1.27 -10.66
CA GLU A 67 13.61 -1.55 -9.99
C GLU A 67 12.54 -0.49 -10.27
N SER A 68 12.90 0.80 -10.15
CA SER A 68 11.97 1.89 -10.43
C SER A 68 11.56 1.93 -11.90
N PHE A 69 12.51 1.66 -12.82
CA PHE A 69 12.18 1.60 -14.25
C PHE A 69 11.29 0.41 -14.58
N ALA A 70 11.57 -0.78 -14.04
CA ALA A 70 10.73 -1.95 -14.25
C ALA A 70 9.31 -1.72 -13.72
N GLU A 71 9.18 -1.13 -12.54
CA GLU A 71 7.89 -0.76 -11.94
C GLU A 71 7.13 0.27 -12.79
N ASN A 72 7.80 1.36 -13.21
CA ASN A 72 7.18 2.44 -13.99
C ASN A 72 6.80 1.97 -15.41
N GLN A 73 7.72 1.33 -16.12
CA GLN A 73 7.49 0.90 -17.49
C GLN A 73 6.54 -0.31 -17.55
N GLY A 74 6.58 -1.18 -16.53
CA GLY A 74 5.59 -2.25 -16.35
C GLY A 74 4.17 -1.69 -16.22
N ALA A 75 3.96 -0.73 -15.32
CA ALA A 75 2.67 -0.06 -15.15
C ALA A 75 2.21 0.67 -16.42
N SER A 76 3.14 1.38 -17.11
CA SER A 76 2.84 2.05 -18.37
C SER A 76 2.44 1.05 -19.46
N ALA A 77 3.17 -0.06 -19.61
CA ALA A 77 2.88 -1.09 -20.60
C ALA A 77 1.53 -1.76 -20.33
N ILE A 78 1.17 -2.01 -19.07
CA ILE A 78 -0.16 -2.54 -18.71
C ILE A 78 -1.24 -1.58 -19.13
N ALA A 79 -1.12 -0.30 -18.74
CA ALA A 79 -2.14 0.71 -19.00
C ALA A 79 -2.37 0.97 -20.49
N THR A 80 -1.31 0.85 -21.33
CA THR A 80 -1.37 1.20 -22.75
C THR A 80 -1.56 0.00 -23.67
N SER A 81 -1.12 -1.20 -23.28
CA SER A 81 -1.02 -2.35 -24.17
C SER A 81 -1.86 -3.56 -23.75
N THR A 82 -2.63 -3.44 -22.67
CA THR A 82 -3.49 -4.51 -22.15
C THR A 82 -4.91 -4.02 -21.86
N LYS A 83 -5.78 -4.93 -21.46
CA LYS A 83 -7.15 -4.59 -21.01
C LYS A 83 -7.22 -3.97 -19.60
N TYR A 84 -6.10 -3.89 -18.88
CA TYR A 84 -6.03 -3.36 -17.52
C TYR A 84 -5.67 -1.87 -17.54
N MET A 85 -6.45 -1.06 -18.25
CA MET A 85 -6.19 0.37 -18.48
C MET A 85 -6.20 1.20 -17.20
N GLY A 86 -6.83 0.73 -16.12
CA GLY A 86 -6.85 1.37 -14.80
C GLY A 86 -5.57 1.18 -13.96
N GLU A 87 -4.46 0.71 -14.55
CA GLU A 87 -3.24 0.39 -13.79
C GLU A 87 -2.66 1.59 -13.04
N TRP A 88 -2.70 2.79 -13.59
CA TRP A 88 -2.22 3.96 -12.85
C TRP A 88 -3.08 4.31 -11.63
N ALA A 89 -4.40 4.02 -11.65
CA ALA A 89 -5.25 4.14 -10.47
C ALA A 89 -4.89 3.06 -9.42
N ASN A 90 -4.63 1.83 -9.85
CA ASN A 90 -4.11 0.77 -8.99
C ASN A 90 -2.74 1.15 -8.39
N PHE A 91 -1.82 1.69 -9.18
CA PHE A 91 -0.51 2.16 -8.75
C PHE A 91 -0.64 3.26 -7.66
N ALA A 92 -1.50 4.26 -7.89
CA ALA A 92 -1.74 5.35 -6.93
C ALA A 92 -2.26 4.83 -5.58
N MET A 93 -3.18 3.85 -5.60
CA MET A 93 -3.81 3.32 -4.39
C MET A 93 -2.99 2.26 -3.65
N ASN A 94 -2.15 1.50 -4.34
CA ASN A 94 -1.39 0.41 -3.75
C ASN A 94 0.10 0.78 -3.62
N ARG A 95 0.77 1.06 -4.73
CA ARG A 95 2.22 1.24 -4.76
C ARG A 95 2.64 2.56 -4.12
N LYS A 96 2.01 3.68 -4.48
CA LYS A 96 2.34 4.98 -3.87
C LYS A 96 1.99 5.05 -2.38
N ILE A 97 0.90 4.43 -1.94
CA ILE A 97 0.58 4.37 -0.50
C ILE A 97 1.65 3.59 0.27
N TRP A 98 2.15 2.49 -0.28
CA TRP A 98 3.29 1.78 0.31
C TRP A 98 4.53 2.67 0.40
N ALA A 99 4.85 3.40 -0.67
CA ALA A 99 5.96 4.36 -0.67
C ALA A 99 5.77 5.47 0.37
N TYR A 100 4.59 6.12 0.42
CA TYR A 100 4.30 7.16 1.42
C TYR A 100 4.43 6.66 2.85
N THR A 101 4.00 5.42 3.11
CA THR A 101 4.12 4.82 4.45
C THR A 101 5.57 4.73 4.88
N GLN A 102 6.46 4.27 4.01
CA GLN A 102 7.89 4.11 4.33
C GLN A 102 8.65 5.43 4.28
N ASP A 103 8.32 6.31 3.33
CA ASP A 103 9.02 7.59 3.15
C ASP A 103 8.67 8.64 4.25
N GLN A 104 7.64 8.39 5.05
CA GLN A 104 7.29 9.16 6.25
C GLN A 104 7.89 8.60 7.55
N MET A 105 8.60 7.46 7.50
CA MET A 105 9.24 6.85 8.67
C MET A 105 10.59 7.52 8.99
N PRO A 106 11.08 7.42 10.23
CA PRO A 106 12.42 7.91 10.61
C PRO A 106 13.56 7.23 9.84
N THR A 107 13.30 6.07 9.23
CA THR A 107 14.24 5.27 8.45
C THR A 107 14.19 5.58 6.94
N THR A 108 13.48 6.65 6.55
CA THR A 108 13.45 7.09 5.15
C THR A 108 14.85 7.39 4.61
N HIS A 109 15.02 7.23 3.30
CA HIS A 109 16.27 7.48 2.60
C HIS A 109 16.03 8.07 1.21
N PRO A 110 17.04 8.69 0.58
CA PRO A 110 16.96 9.09 -0.82
C PRO A 110 16.75 7.90 -1.76
N ILE A 111 16.21 8.14 -2.95
CA ILE A 111 16.11 7.10 -3.99
C ILE A 111 17.52 6.63 -4.40
N ALA A 112 18.42 7.56 -4.68
CA ALA A 112 19.84 7.28 -4.91
C ALA A 112 20.54 7.28 -3.53
N ALA A 113 20.64 6.11 -2.92
CA ALA A 113 21.19 5.91 -1.59
C ALA A 113 22.61 5.36 -1.67
N ASP A 114 23.43 5.65 -0.64
CA ASP A 114 24.76 5.02 -0.46
C ASP A 114 24.54 3.60 0.10
N ILE A 115 24.89 2.58 -0.69
CA ILE A 115 24.67 1.17 -0.35
C ILE A 115 26.03 0.44 -0.33
N PRO A 116 26.65 0.33 0.84
CA PRO A 116 28.02 -0.18 0.96
C PRO A 116 28.16 -1.68 0.68
N ASP A 117 27.11 -2.47 0.89
CA ASP A 117 27.19 -3.93 0.78
C ASP A 117 25.83 -4.57 0.46
N VAL A 118 25.85 -5.90 0.24
CA VAL A 118 24.65 -6.71 -0.09
C VAL A 118 23.63 -6.73 1.06
N ALA A 119 24.07 -6.65 2.32
CA ALA A 119 23.15 -6.65 3.47
C ALA A 119 22.36 -5.35 3.52
N ALA A 120 23.01 -4.20 3.30
CA ALA A 120 22.36 -2.90 3.13
C ALA A 120 21.44 -2.89 1.90
N ALA A 121 21.90 -3.45 0.76
CA ALA A 121 21.05 -3.57 -0.44
C ALA A 121 19.72 -4.29 -0.15
N LYS A 122 19.75 -5.43 0.58
CA LYS A 122 18.56 -6.20 0.91
C LYS A 122 17.51 -5.43 1.72
N THR A 123 17.91 -4.46 2.53
CA THR A 123 16.99 -3.61 3.30
C THR A 123 16.46 -2.42 2.50
N ASN A 124 17.04 -2.16 1.32
CA ASN A 124 16.61 -1.11 0.39
C ASN A 124 15.73 -1.63 -0.76
N PHE A 125 15.33 -2.91 -0.75
CA PHE A 125 14.24 -3.42 -1.61
C PHE A 125 12.90 -3.04 -0.99
N ASP A 126 12.58 -1.76 -1.02
CA ASP A 126 11.46 -1.15 -0.29
C ASP A 126 10.61 -0.25 -1.19
N GLY A 127 9.56 0.36 -0.61
CA GLY A 127 8.65 1.25 -1.34
C GLY A 127 9.33 2.50 -1.88
N ILE A 128 10.48 2.90 -1.34
CA ILE A 128 11.24 4.05 -1.86
C ILE A 128 11.93 3.65 -3.16
N THR A 129 12.69 2.57 -3.15
CA THR A 129 13.40 2.08 -4.33
C THR A 129 12.44 1.67 -5.47
N TYR A 130 11.30 1.08 -5.16
CA TYR A 130 10.32 0.64 -6.17
C TYR A 130 9.33 1.74 -6.54
N ALA A 131 8.45 2.09 -5.61
CA ALA A 131 7.25 2.85 -5.93
C ALA A 131 7.46 4.38 -5.92
N LYS A 132 8.24 4.94 -4.96
CA LYS A 132 8.64 6.36 -5.03
C LYS A 132 9.46 6.60 -6.28
N GLY A 133 10.47 5.77 -6.55
CA GLY A 133 11.31 5.91 -7.74
C GLY A 133 10.49 5.81 -9.03
N ALA A 134 9.56 4.86 -9.14
CA ALA A 134 8.67 4.77 -10.29
C ALA A 134 7.75 5.99 -10.47
N ALA A 135 7.23 6.55 -9.36
CA ALA A 135 6.43 7.79 -9.41
C ALA A 135 7.28 9.01 -9.80
N VAL A 136 8.54 9.06 -9.35
CA VAL A 136 9.49 10.11 -9.73
C VAL A 136 9.89 9.97 -11.20
N LEU A 137 10.01 8.76 -11.75
CA LEU A 137 10.18 8.57 -13.19
C LEU A 137 8.96 9.05 -13.99
N LYS A 138 7.74 8.84 -13.49
CA LYS A 138 6.53 9.41 -14.10
C LYS A 138 6.58 10.95 -14.10
N GLN A 139 7.05 11.56 -13.00
CA GLN A 139 7.31 12.99 -12.91
C GLN A 139 8.39 13.43 -13.91
N LEU A 140 9.47 12.67 -14.07
CA LEU A 140 10.53 12.98 -15.04
C LEU A 140 10.00 12.95 -16.47
N VAL A 141 9.17 11.97 -16.83
CA VAL A 141 8.49 11.93 -18.13
C VAL A 141 7.63 13.19 -18.35
N ALA A 142 6.84 13.60 -17.34
CA ALA A 142 6.04 14.82 -17.41
C ALA A 142 6.92 16.08 -17.52
N TRP A 143 8.10 16.08 -16.88
CA TRP A 143 9.04 17.21 -16.85
C TRP A 143 9.75 17.42 -18.19
N VAL A 144 10.37 16.37 -18.75
CA VAL A 144 11.16 16.45 -19.99
C VAL A 144 10.32 16.27 -21.25
N GLY A 145 9.14 15.69 -21.14
CA GLY A 145 8.27 15.29 -22.24
C GLY A 145 8.54 13.85 -22.71
N GLU A 146 7.47 13.12 -23.01
CA GLU A 146 7.48 11.69 -23.33
C GLU A 146 8.44 11.34 -24.50
N ASN A 147 8.40 12.10 -25.60
CA ASN A 147 9.27 11.87 -26.75
C ASN A 147 10.76 12.01 -26.40
N ALA A 148 11.12 13.00 -25.60
CA ALA A 148 12.50 13.21 -25.17
C ALA A 148 12.96 12.12 -24.19
N PHE A 149 12.08 11.67 -23.31
CA PHE A 149 12.36 10.57 -22.38
C PHE A 149 12.70 9.28 -23.12
N TYR A 150 11.85 8.84 -24.06
CA TYR A 150 12.09 7.61 -24.82
C TYR A 150 13.27 7.73 -25.80
N GLU A 151 13.52 8.90 -26.34
CA GLU A 151 14.72 9.13 -27.15
C GLU A 151 16.00 9.04 -26.30
N GLY A 152 15.98 9.59 -25.09
CA GLY A 152 17.07 9.47 -24.12
C GLY A 152 17.30 8.01 -23.71
N ALA A 153 16.24 7.26 -23.43
CA ALA A 153 16.33 5.83 -23.11
C ALA A 153 16.95 5.01 -24.27
N ARG A 154 16.56 5.28 -25.54
CA ARG A 154 17.20 4.61 -26.71
C ARG A 154 18.68 4.89 -26.78
N ARG A 155 19.11 6.16 -26.62
CA ARG A 155 20.54 6.54 -26.62
C ARG A 155 21.31 5.87 -25.50
N TYR A 156 20.71 5.81 -24.31
CA TYR A 156 21.29 5.12 -23.14
C TYR A 156 21.55 3.63 -23.45
N PHE A 157 20.56 2.88 -23.96
CA PHE A 157 20.74 1.49 -24.29
C PHE A 157 21.69 1.27 -25.48
N ASP A 158 21.64 2.10 -26.51
CA ASP A 158 22.57 1.98 -27.65
C ASP A 158 24.02 2.15 -27.24
N LYS A 159 24.28 3.06 -26.30
CA LYS A 159 25.64 3.35 -25.79
C LYS A 159 26.13 2.29 -24.80
N HIS A 160 25.24 1.77 -23.95
CA HIS A 160 25.63 0.99 -22.77
C HIS A 160 25.19 -0.48 -22.80
N ARG A 161 24.63 -0.97 -23.89
CA ARG A 161 24.20 -2.38 -23.99
C ARG A 161 25.33 -3.36 -23.67
N PHE A 162 25.01 -4.36 -22.85
CA PHE A 162 25.92 -5.38 -22.34
C PHE A 162 27.05 -4.83 -21.47
N GLY A 163 26.84 -3.66 -20.86
CA GLY A 163 27.81 -2.99 -19.98
C GLY A 163 27.21 -2.56 -18.66
N ALA A 164 28.10 -2.13 -17.77
CA ALA A 164 27.74 -1.52 -16.50
C ALA A 164 27.44 -0.03 -16.68
N THR A 165 26.47 0.50 -15.92
CA THR A 165 25.97 1.87 -16.03
C THR A 165 25.75 2.51 -14.67
N THR A 166 25.68 3.84 -14.67
CA THR A 166 25.37 4.67 -13.50
C THR A 166 24.19 5.59 -13.78
N LEU A 167 23.66 6.21 -12.73
CA LEU A 167 22.67 7.29 -12.86
C LEU A 167 23.15 8.41 -13.80
N SER A 168 24.42 8.77 -13.73
CA SER A 168 24.99 9.83 -14.59
C SER A 168 24.91 9.50 -16.07
N ASP A 169 25.08 8.23 -16.45
CA ASP A 169 24.97 7.79 -17.86
C ASP A 169 23.54 7.96 -18.40
N LEU A 170 22.53 7.67 -17.58
CA LEU A 170 21.13 7.88 -17.95
C LEU A 170 20.79 9.36 -18.07
N LEU A 171 21.21 10.18 -17.10
CA LEU A 171 20.92 11.61 -17.09
C LEU A 171 21.59 12.31 -18.27
N GLU A 172 22.85 11.96 -18.62
CA GLU A 172 23.52 12.48 -19.82
C GLU A 172 22.69 12.25 -21.09
N ALA A 173 22.17 11.02 -21.24
CA ALA A 173 21.35 10.66 -22.39
C ALA A 173 20.01 11.43 -22.42
N LEU A 174 19.36 11.62 -21.25
CA LEU A 174 18.11 12.36 -21.12
C LEU A 174 18.32 13.87 -21.35
N GLN A 175 19.38 14.48 -20.80
CA GLN A 175 19.74 15.88 -21.04
C GLN A 175 20.01 16.14 -22.52
N ALA A 176 20.75 15.24 -23.18
CA ALA A 176 21.03 15.36 -24.61
C ALA A 176 19.76 15.23 -25.48
N ALA A 177 18.76 14.45 -25.05
CA ALA A 177 17.51 14.28 -25.78
C ALA A 177 16.51 15.43 -25.51
N SER A 178 16.38 15.85 -24.25
CA SER A 178 15.41 16.88 -23.82
C SER A 178 15.91 18.30 -24.01
N ARG A 179 17.22 18.49 -24.08
CA ARG A 179 17.90 19.80 -24.06
C ARG A 179 17.58 20.60 -22.78
N GLN A 180 17.31 19.90 -21.68
CA GLN A 180 17.07 20.48 -20.36
C GLN A 180 18.21 20.09 -19.43
N GLU A 181 18.59 21.02 -18.55
CA GLU A 181 19.49 20.76 -17.43
C GLU A 181 18.73 19.97 -16.35
N LEU A 182 19.29 18.86 -15.88
CA LEU A 182 18.63 17.97 -14.92
C LEU A 182 19.36 17.84 -13.58
N ASP A 183 20.48 18.53 -13.36
CA ASP A 183 21.25 18.40 -12.11
C ASP A 183 20.46 18.88 -10.89
N SER A 184 19.78 20.02 -11.01
CA SER A 184 18.90 20.52 -9.93
C SER A 184 17.71 19.59 -9.69
N TRP A 185 17.13 19.05 -10.75
CA TRP A 185 16.05 18.06 -10.67
C TRP A 185 16.53 16.78 -10.00
N LYS A 186 17.68 16.25 -10.41
CA LYS A 186 18.34 15.09 -9.82
C LYS A 186 18.52 15.26 -8.31
N HIS A 187 19.14 16.38 -7.90
CA HIS A 187 19.37 16.67 -6.48
C HIS A 187 18.04 16.66 -5.70
N ALA A 188 17.04 17.43 -6.17
CA ALA A 188 15.78 17.57 -5.47
C ALA A 188 14.98 16.24 -5.36
N TRP A 189 15.00 15.41 -6.41
CA TRP A 189 14.15 14.22 -6.48
C TRP A 189 14.84 12.92 -6.06
N LEU A 190 16.12 12.75 -6.39
CA LEU A 190 16.82 11.48 -6.20
C LEU A 190 17.73 11.44 -4.99
N GLU A 191 18.24 12.61 -4.56
CA GLU A 191 19.26 12.71 -3.49
C GLU A 191 18.69 13.26 -2.17
N THR A 192 17.35 13.40 -2.07
CA THR A 192 16.66 13.86 -0.85
C THR A 192 15.56 12.90 -0.43
N SER A 193 15.33 12.81 0.88
CA SER A 193 14.33 11.92 1.50
C SER A 193 13.00 12.61 1.76
N GLY A 194 11.97 11.83 2.13
CA GLY A 194 10.64 12.31 2.48
C GLY A 194 9.78 12.72 1.28
N PRO A 195 8.45 12.73 1.42
CA PRO A 195 7.51 13.21 0.42
C PRO A 195 7.35 14.73 0.48
N SER A 196 6.96 15.35 -0.65
CA SER A 196 6.36 16.69 -0.62
C SER A 196 4.88 16.58 -0.29
N THR A 197 4.31 17.61 0.34
CA THR A 197 2.86 17.78 0.49
C THR A 197 2.39 18.92 -0.39
N LEU A 198 1.37 18.69 -1.20
CA LEU A 198 0.74 19.68 -2.07
C LEU A 198 -0.70 19.93 -1.61
N SER A 199 -1.08 21.20 -1.52
CA SER A 199 -2.43 21.63 -1.16
C SER A 199 -2.85 22.87 -1.93
N ALA A 200 -4.12 23.24 -1.81
CA ALA A 200 -4.66 24.46 -2.39
C ALA A 200 -5.38 25.30 -1.34
N SER A 201 -5.26 26.62 -1.44
CA SER A 201 -6.17 27.57 -0.77
C SER A 201 -6.89 28.41 -1.83
N TRP A 202 -8.18 28.63 -1.64
CA TRP A 202 -9.02 29.33 -2.59
C TRP A 202 -10.20 30.03 -1.94
N VAL A 203 -10.60 31.15 -2.50
CA VAL A 203 -11.71 31.96 -2.05
C VAL A 203 -12.73 32.07 -3.18
N THR A 204 -14.02 32.05 -2.86
CA THR A 204 -15.09 32.21 -3.86
C THR A 204 -15.87 33.49 -3.61
N ASP A 205 -16.44 34.02 -4.69
CA ASP A 205 -17.48 35.04 -4.65
C ASP A 205 -18.85 34.44 -4.18
N PRO A 206 -19.89 35.29 -4.00
CA PRO A 206 -21.22 34.80 -3.58
C PRO A 206 -21.92 33.84 -4.57
N VAL A 207 -21.47 33.75 -5.83
CA VAL A 207 -21.99 32.79 -6.81
C VAL A 207 -21.14 31.52 -6.89
N GLY A 208 -20.09 31.42 -6.07
CA GLY A 208 -19.24 30.24 -5.94
C GLY A 208 -18.05 30.20 -6.91
N ALA A 209 -17.79 31.27 -7.66
CA ALA A 209 -16.63 31.37 -8.54
C ALA A 209 -15.35 31.69 -7.76
N ILE A 210 -14.24 31.03 -8.07
CA ILE A 210 -12.95 31.29 -7.43
C ILE A 210 -12.45 32.68 -7.80
N THR A 211 -12.11 33.48 -6.78
CA THR A 211 -11.56 34.84 -6.91
C THR A 211 -10.09 34.92 -6.51
N GLU A 212 -9.65 34.04 -5.61
CA GLU A 212 -8.26 33.88 -5.19
C GLU A 212 -7.91 32.41 -5.23
N PHE A 213 -6.73 32.05 -5.74
CA PHE A 213 -6.30 30.67 -5.83
C PHE A 213 -4.77 30.58 -5.70
N THR A 214 -4.32 29.79 -4.73
CA THR A 214 -2.89 29.55 -4.49
C THR A 214 -2.64 28.07 -4.23
N LEU A 215 -1.65 27.52 -4.90
CA LEU A 215 -1.12 26.19 -4.58
C LEU A 215 0.01 26.34 -3.58
N HIS A 216 0.06 25.41 -2.63
CA HIS A 216 1.08 25.38 -1.59
C HIS A 216 1.87 24.09 -1.68
N GLN A 217 3.16 24.18 -1.38
CA GLN A 217 4.04 23.05 -1.20
C GLN A 217 4.73 23.16 0.17
N SER A 218 4.80 22.02 0.88
CA SER A 218 5.68 21.86 2.03
C SER A 218 6.50 20.57 1.89
N GLY A 219 7.69 20.54 2.50
CA GLY A 219 8.47 19.33 2.70
C GLY A 219 8.12 18.72 4.05
N GLU A 220 7.89 17.42 4.07
CA GLU A 220 7.78 16.64 5.31
C GLU A 220 9.02 15.77 5.46
N ALA A 221 9.41 15.46 6.71
CA ALA A 221 10.60 14.71 7.08
C ALA A 221 11.95 15.43 6.94
N CYS A 222 13.04 14.66 7.04
CA CYS A 222 14.38 15.11 7.37
C CYS A 222 14.95 16.24 6.50
N ASP A 223 14.63 16.29 5.21
CA ASP A 223 15.27 17.23 4.30
C ASP A 223 14.45 18.48 3.98
N ALA A 224 13.12 18.46 4.23
CA ALA A 224 12.20 19.59 4.03
C ALA A 224 12.38 20.33 2.69
N VAL A 225 12.76 19.61 1.61
CA VAL A 225 13.11 20.18 0.32
C VAL A 225 11.85 20.51 -0.48
N LEU A 226 11.83 21.71 -1.05
CA LEU A 226 10.82 22.10 -2.03
C LEU A 226 11.23 21.60 -3.42
N ARG A 227 10.45 20.66 -3.96
CA ARG A 227 10.74 20.02 -5.24
C ARG A 227 10.02 20.72 -6.39
N PRO A 228 10.62 20.78 -7.60
CA PRO A 228 9.91 21.26 -8.76
C PRO A 228 8.88 20.22 -9.22
N HIS A 229 7.60 20.59 -9.28
CA HIS A 229 6.52 19.71 -9.74
C HIS A 229 5.94 20.21 -11.07
N ARG A 230 5.49 19.26 -11.89
CA ARG A 230 4.50 19.51 -12.94
C ARG A 230 3.28 18.67 -12.65
N VAL A 231 2.13 19.30 -12.46
CA VAL A 231 0.89 18.66 -12.04
C VAL A 231 -0.29 19.17 -12.84
N THR A 232 -1.32 18.36 -12.97
CA THR A 232 -2.65 18.78 -13.37
C THR A 232 -3.44 19.16 -12.12
N VAL A 233 -4.08 20.32 -12.14
CA VAL A 233 -5.04 20.76 -11.12
C VAL A 233 -6.41 20.76 -11.74
N SER A 234 -7.41 20.23 -11.03
CA SER A 234 -8.80 20.23 -11.49
C SER A 234 -9.75 20.82 -10.47
N THR A 235 -10.83 21.42 -10.98
CA THR A 235 -11.93 21.93 -10.17
C THR A 235 -13.22 21.20 -10.51
N TRP A 236 -14.06 20.98 -9.49
CA TRP A 236 -15.25 20.15 -9.58
C TRP A 236 -16.44 20.85 -8.93
N ARG A 237 -17.63 20.59 -9.46
CA ARG A 237 -18.91 21.07 -8.93
C ARG A 237 -19.81 19.90 -8.59
N ALA A 238 -20.44 19.97 -7.42
CA ALA A 238 -21.50 19.04 -7.03
C ALA A 238 -22.82 19.48 -7.70
N ALA A 239 -23.36 18.66 -8.57
CA ALA A 239 -24.62 18.93 -9.28
C ALA A 239 -25.40 17.63 -9.51
N GLY A 240 -26.71 17.65 -9.24
CA GLY A 240 -27.57 16.49 -9.50
C GLY A 240 -27.19 15.21 -8.75
N GLY A 241 -26.47 15.30 -7.64
CA GLY A 241 -26.00 14.14 -6.86
C GLY A 241 -24.66 13.54 -7.34
N THR A 242 -23.96 14.21 -8.26
CA THR A 242 -22.68 13.79 -8.83
C THR A 242 -21.65 14.91 -8.81
N LEU A 243 -20.35 14.55 -8.96
CA LEU A 243 -19.28 15.52 -9.21
C LEU A 243 -19.00 15.65 -10.70
N GLU A 244 -19.08 16.86 -11.20
CA GLU A 244 -18.74 17.23 -12.57
C GLU A 244 -17.44 18.04 -12.59
N ARG A 245 -16.46 17.62 -13.40
CA ARG A 245 -15.21 18.38 -13.59
C ARG A 245 -15.50 19.63 -14.38
N THR A 246 -15.25 20.80 -13.78
CA THR A 246 -15.46 22.10 -14.44
C THR A 246 -14.25 22.52 -15.24
N HIS A 247 -13.02 22.32 -14.69
CA HIS A 247 -11.75 22.64 -15.35
C HIS A 247 -10.68 21.63 -15.02
N ALA A 248 -9.67 21.55 -15.89
CA ALA A 248 -8.38 20.93 -15.64
C ALA A 248 -7.30 21.73 -16.36
N PHE A 249 -6.18 22.00 -15.70
CA PHE A 249 -5.08 22.77 -16.26
C PHE A 249 -3.74 22.33 -15.66
N ASP A 250 -2.68 22.43 -16.46
CA ASP A 250 -1.32 22.09 -16.05
C ASP A 250 -0.67 23.26 -15.31
N VAL A 251 0.06 22.94 -14.25
CA VAL A 251 0.81 23.91 -13.46
C VAL A 251 2.22 23.39 -13.18
N ARG A 252 3.20 24.29 -13.20
CA ARG A 252 4.50 24.07 -12.57
C ARG A 252 4.48 24.71 -11.19
N ILE A 253 4.83 23.92 -10.16
CA ILE A 253 4.99 24.37 -8.79
C ILE A 253 6.48 24.40 -8.51
N ASP A 254 6.98 25.60 -8.11
CA ASP A 254 8.37 25.81 -7.76
C ASP A 254 8.42 26.76 -6.56
N GLY A 255 8.72 26.22 -5.39
CA GLY A 255 8.70 26.97 -4.13
C GLY A 255 7.47 26.69 -3.26
N GLU A 256 7.35 27.41 -2.15
CA GLU A 256 6.32 27.18 -1.12
C GLU A 256 4.91 27.55 -1.57
N SER A 257 4.79 28.56 -2.44
CA SER A 257 3.51 29.10 -2.88
C SER A 257 3.54 29.47 -4.35
N THR A 258 2.54 29.02 -5.09
CA THR A 258 2.36 29.32 -6.51
C THR A 258 0.97 29.94 -6.71
N PRO A 259 0.88 31.28 -6.85
CA PRO A 259 -0.39 31.94 -7.17
C PRO A 259 -0.89 31.55 -8.56
N ILE A 260 -2.19 31.27 -8.66
CA ILE A 260 -2.86 30.95 -9.92
C ILE A 260 -3.81 32.08 -10.27
N ASP A 261 -3.76 32.56 -11.50
CA ASP A 261 -4.73 33.54 -12.02
C ASP A 261 -6.08 32.83 -12.31
N PRO A 262 -7.12 32.98 -11.47
CA PRO A 262 -8.39 32.31 -11.71
C PRO A 262 -9.06 32.76 -13.01
N GLN A 263 -8.86 34.02 -13.43
CA GLN A 263 -9.48 34.55 -14.66
C GLN A 263 -8.82 33.97 -15.92
N GLY A 264 -7.51 33.67 -15.84
CA GLY A 264 -6.77 33.06 -16.94
C GLY A 264 -7.06 31.57 -17.13
N VAL A 265 -7.22 30.81 -16.04
CA VAL A 265 -7.31 29.34 -16.08
C VAL A 265 -8.71 28.78 -15.86
N LEU A 266 -9.61 29.53 -15.22
CA LEU A 266 -10.98 29.08 -14.87
C LEU A 266 -12.07 29.83 -15.63
N ALA A 267 -11.70 30.60 -16.66
CA ALA A 267 -12.67 31.34 -17.47
C ALA A 267 -13.49 30.37 -18.34
N ILE A 268 -14.82 30.37 -18.15
CA ILE A 268 -15.75 29.64 -19.01
C ILE A 268 -16.51 30.62 -19.91
N PRO A 269 -16.69 30.34 -21.22
CA PRO A 269 -17.64 31.08 -22.03
C PRO A 269 -19.07 30.95 -21.43
N GLY A 270 -19.63 32.07 -20.93
CA GLY A 270 -20.97 32.08 -20.33
C GLY A 270 -21.05 32.30 -18.82
N GLY A 271 -19.93 32.50 -18.14
CA GLY A 271 -19.86 32.83 -16.71
C GLY A 271 -19.02 31.86 -15.89
N ALA A 272 -18.60 32.27 -14.69
CA ALA A 272 -17.82 31.43 -13.78
C ALA A 272 -18.69 30.31 -13.20
N ALA A 273 -18.20 29.07 -13.24
CA ALA A 273 -18.84 27.94 -12.55
C ALA A 273 -18.54 27.98 -11.05
N SER A 274 -19.53 27.60 -10.22
CA SER A 274 -19.24 27.34 -8.82
C SER A 274 -18.29 26.16 -8.68
N VAL A 275 -17.37 26.25 -7.72
CA VAL A 275 -16.41 25.18 -7.39
C VAL A 275 -16.70 24.68 -5.98
N ASP A 276 -16.75 23.37 -5.83
CA ASP A 276 -17.00 22.70 -4.56
C ASP A 276 -15.83 21.82 -4.11
N LEU A 277 -15.00 21.34 -5.08
CA LEU A 277 -13.83 20.52 -4.80
C LEU A 277 -12.68 20.96 -5.72
N VAL A 278 -11.48 21.07 -5.16
CA VAL A 278 -10.22 21.27 -5.88
C VAL A 278 -9.35 20.03 -5.67
N VAL A 279 -8.84 19.45 -6.77
CA VAL A 279 -7.91 18.32 -6.75
C VAL A 279 -6.57 18.75 -7.30
N VAL A 280 -5.53 18.72 -6.46
CA VAL A 280 -4.14 18.96 -6.87
C VAL A 280 -3.51 17.62 -7.27
N ASN A 281 -2.77 17.60 -8.38
CA ASN A 281 -2.20 16.38 -8.96
C ASN A 281 -3.26 15.38 -9.48
N ASP A 282 -4.28 15.87 -10.16
CA ASP A 282 -5.44 15.09 -10.65
C ASP A 282 -5.03 13.88 -11.51
N ASP A 283 -4.06 14.02 -12.43
CA ASP A 283 -3.55 12.93 -13.29
C ASP A 283 -2.45 12.09 -12.63
N ASP A 284 -2.19 12.32 -11.34
CA ASP A 284 -1.15 11.63 -10.58
C ASP A 284 0.25 11.70 -11.22
N LEU A 285 0.62 12.88 -11.76
CA LEU A 285 1.87 13.07 -12.49
C LEU A 285 3.11 13.18 -11.59
N THR A 286 2.95 13.37 -10.27
CA THR A 286 4.06 13.59 -9.35
C THR A 286 3.98 12.71 -8.12
N TYR A 287 5.11 12.55 -7.43
CA TYR A 287 5.18 11.94 -6.12
C TYR A 287 5.03 13.04 -5.05
N ALA A 288 3.84 13.18 -4.52
CA ALA A 288 3.52 14.09 -3.43
C ALA A 288 2.22 13.64 -2.73
N ILE A 289 2.12 13.90 -1.45
CA ILE A 289 0.89 13.74 -0.69
C ILE A 289 -0.02 14.92 -1.04
N SER A 290 -1.11 14.66 -1.75
CA SER A 290 -2.13 15.67 -2.00
C SER A 290 -3.00 15.85 -0.75
N ARG A 291 -3.20 17.09 -0.31
CA ARG A 291 -4.08 17.45 0.80
C ARG A 291 -5.27 18.23 0.28
N LEU A 292 -6.45 17.72 0.55
CA LEU A 292 -7.68 18.45 0.31
C LEU A 292 -7.88 19.48 1.43
N ASP A 293 -8.40 20.66 1.09
CA ASP A 293 -8.91 21.60 2.06
C ASP A 293 -10.19 21.05 2.74
N GLU A 294 -10.68 21.70 3.80
CA GLU A 294 -11.81 21.23 4.58
C GLU A 294 -13.09 21.07 3.74
N ARG A 295 -13.41 22.07 2.91
CA ARG A 295 -14.58 22.04 2.02
C ARG A 295 -14.45 20.91 0.98
N SER A 296 -13.30 20.80 0.34
CA SER A 296 -13.01 19.73 -0.61
C SER A 296 -13.08 18.35 0.04
N THR A 297 -12.65 18.21 1.30
CA THR A 297 -12.75 16.96 2.07
C THR A 297 -14.20 16.56 2.30
N ASP A 298 -15.07 17.46 2.74
CA ASP A 298 -16.48 17.19 2.98
C ASP A 298 -17.22 16.79 1.71
N VAL A 299 -16.95 17.48 0.61
CA VAL A 299 -17.50 17.17 -0.71
C VAL A 299 -16.98 15.83 -1.22
N ALA A 300 -15.68 15.55 -1.06
CA ALA A 300 -15.08 14.29 -1.46
C ALA A 300 -15.70 13.11 -0.70
N LEU A 301 -15.84 13.18 0.63
CA LEU A 301 -16.46 12.12 1.43
C LEU A 301 -17.87 11.77 0.98
N THR A 302 -18.61 12.74 0.44
CA THR A 302 -19.98 12.54 -0.03
C THR A 302 -20.03 12.01 -1.47
N TYR A 303 -19.15 12.48 -2.35
CA TYR A 303 -19.34 12.33 -3.80
C TYR A 303 -18.19 11.64 -4.54
N VAL A 304 -17.07 11.27 -3.89
CA VAL A 304 -15.90 10.70 -4.59
C VAL A 304 -16.26 9.49 -5.46
N GLY A 305 -17.17 8.62 -5.01
CA GLY A 305 -17.64 7.46 -5.78
C GLY A 305 -18.33 7.82 -7.10
N THR A 306 -18.71 9.09 -7.31
CA THR A 306 -19.36 9.58 -8.55
C THR A 306 -18.37 10.15 -9.56
N ILE A 307 -17.09 10.30 -9.20
CA ILE A 307 -16.03 10.76 -10.12
C ILE A 307 -15.84 9.71 -11.22
N GLY A 308 -16.18 10.03 -12.47
CA GLY A 308 -16.10 9.11 -13.60
C GLY A 308 -14.68 8.82 -14.10
N ILE A 309 -13.66 9.55 -13.62
CA ILE A 309 -12.25 9.40 -14.03
C ILE A 309 -11.51 8.57 -12.98
N PRO A 310 -11.09 7.32 -13.29
CA PRO A 310 -10.53 6.41 -12.29
C PRO A 310 -9.29 6.94 -11.58
N ILE A 311 -8.37 7.58 -12.31
CA ILE A 311 -7.13 8.13 -11.71
C ILE A 311 -7.42 9.28 -10.75
N THR A 312 -8.31 10.21 -11.09
CA THR A 312 -8.75 11.29 -10.21
C THR A 312 -9.38 10.72 -8.94
N ARG A 313 -10.28 9.74 -9.10
CA ARG A 313 -10.94 9.07 -7.97
C ARG A 313 -9.92 8.40 -7.05
N ALA A 314 -8.91 7.74 -7.61
CA ALA A 314 -7.81 7.15 -6.84
C ALA A 314 -6.97 8.20 -6.09
N VAL A 315 -6.65 9.34 -6.71
CA VAL A 315 -5.93 10.45 -6.06
C VAL A 315 -6.74 11.01 -4.89
N VAL A 316 -8.05 11.20 -5.06
CA VAL A 316 -8.92 11.69 -3.98
C VAL A 316 -9.00 10.67 -2.83
N TRP A 317 -9.16 9.39 -3.12
CA TRP A 317 -9.13 8.34 -2.09
C TRP A 317 -7.79 8.24 -1.37
N ALA A 318 -6.67 8.35 -2.09
CA ALA A 318 -5.33 8.38 -1.49
C ALA A 318 -5.15 9.61 -0.57
N SER A 319 -5.68 10.78 -0.97
CA SER A 319 -5.67 11.99 -0.15
C SER A 319 -6.45 11.80 1.15
N LEU A 320 -7.66 11.23 1.08
CA LEU A 320 -8.50 10.94 2.25
C LEU A 320 -7.83 9.91 3.17
N TRP A 321 -7.24 8.84 2.60
CA TRP A 321 -6.54 7.83 3.38
C TRP A 321 -5.31 8.39 4.10
N ASN A 322 -4.48 9.17 3.42
CA ASN A 322 -3.35 9.84 4.07
C ASN A 322 -3.81 10.82 5.17
N ALA A 323 -4.97 11.48 4.99
CA ALA A 323 -5.55 12.33 6.03
C ALA A 323 -5.99 11.51 7.26
N VAL A 324 -6.52 10.29 7.09
CA VAL A 324 -6.79 9.37 8.21
C VAL A 324 -5.51 9.01 8.95
N ARG A 325 -4.48 8.54 8.22
CA ARG A 325 -3.19 8.13 8.79
C ARG A 325 -2.47 9.26 9.55
N ASP A 326 -2.68 10.49 9.13
CA ASP A 326 -2.07 11.68 9.78
C ASP A 326 -2.97 12.31 10.86
N GLY A 327 -4.13 11.69 11.15
CA GLY A 327 -5.08 12.17 12.15
C GLY A 327 -5.83 13.44 11.75
N LEU A 328 -5.84 13.80 10.47
CA LEU A 328 -6.52 14.97 9.93
C LEU A 328 -7.99 14.69 9.55
N LEU A 329 -8.33 13.41 9.37
CA LEU A 329 -9.67 12.94 9.05
C LEU A 329 -10.09 11.85 10.04
N ASP A 330 -11.32 11.96 10.58
CA ASP A 330 -11.92 10.95 11.45
C ASP A 330 -12.06 9.61 10.69
N PRO A 331 -11.48 8.51 11.21
CA PRO A 331 -11.60 7.19 10.59
C PRO A 331 -13.04 6.74 10.35
N ARG A 332 -14.00 7.13 11.22
CA ARG A 332 -15.43 6.81 11.06
C ARG A 332 -16.00 7.41 9.78
N ARG A 333 -15.70 8.68 9.53
CA ARG A 333 -16.18 9.39 8.32
C ARG A 333 -15.62 8.75 7.05
N PHE A 334 -14.34 8.36 7.08
CA PHE A 334 -13.70 7.65 5.97
C PHE A 334 -14.37 6.29 5.72
N ILE A 335 -14.56 5.47 6.76
CA ILE A 335 -15.20 4.15 6.65
C ILE A 335 -16.60 4.28 6.04
N VAL A 336 -17.43 5.21 6.53
CA VAL A 336 -18.78 5.45 6.01
C VAL A 336 -18.74 5.84 4.52
N ALA A 337 -17.84 6.74 4.13
CA ALA A 337 -17.68 7.17 2.74
C ALA A 337 -17.27 5.99 1.83
N VAL A 338 -16.31 5.16 2.26
CA VAL A 338 -15.89 3.97 1.50
C VAL A 338 -17.04 3.00 1.34
N LEU A 339 -17.72 2.62 2.43
CA LEU A 339 -18.85 1.67 2.39
C LEU A 339 -20.00 2.15 1.48
N GLY A 340 -20.21 3.46 1.39
CA GLY A 340 -21.19 4.08 0.48
C GLY A 340 -20.74 4.06 -0.99
N ALA A 341 -19.45 4.17 -1.25
CA ALA A 341 -18.91 4.34 -2.60
C ALA A 341 -18.49 3.02 -3.29
N VAL A 342 -18.03 2.00 -2.53
CA VAL A 342 -17.51 0.75 -3.13
C VAL A 342 -18.48 0.02 -4.06
N PRO A 343 -19.84 0.10 -3.95
CA PRO A 343 -20.73 -0.50 -4.93
C PRO A 343 -20.63 0.10 -6.33
N ALA A 344 -20.23 1.37 -6.42
CA ALA A 344 -20.07 2.10 -7.68
C ALA A 344 -18.62 2.05 -8.21
N GLU A 345 -17.66 1.48 -7.45
CA GLU A 345 -16.27 1.45 -7.87
C GLU A 345 -16.06 0.50 -9.07
N THR A 346 -15.58 1.08 -10.17
CA THR A 346 -15.39 0.39 -11.46
C THR A 346 -14.04 -0.29 -11.60
N GLU A 347 -13.04 0.11 -10.79
CA GLU A 347 -11.70 -0.47 -10.80
C GLU A 347 -11.60 -1.54 -9.69
N PRO A 348 -11.58 -2.86 -10.03
CA PRO A 348 -11.59 -3.92 -9.02
C PRO A 348 -10.43 -3.85 -8.03
N ALA A 349 -9.22 -3.47 -8.49
CA ALA A 349 -8.06 -3.34 -7.61
C ALA A 349 -8.20 -2.17 -6.62
N VAL A 350 -8.84 -1.07 -7.02
CA VAL A 350 -9.16 0.06 -6.14
C VAL A 350 -10.22 -0.35 -5.12
N ARG A 351 -11.28 -1.06 -5.55
CA ARG A 351 -12.30 -1.61 -4.64
C ARG A 351 -11.69 -2.51 -3.57
N ASP A 352 -10.86 -3.45 -3.96
CA ASP A 352 -10.18 -4.37 -3.03
C ASP A 352 -9.32 -3.58 -2.03
N ARG A 353 -8.60 -2.56 -2.49
CA ARG A 353 -7.77 -1.72 -1.63
C ARG A 353 -8.58 -0.87 -0.66
N LEU A 354 -9.69 -0.30 -1.09
CA LEU A 354 -10.59 0.47 -0.22
C LEU A 354 -11.14 -0.38 0.93
N LEU A 355 -11.52 -1.63 0.66
CA LEU A 355 -11.98 -2.55 1.71
C LEU A 355 -10.85 -2.91 2.69
N LEU A 356 -9.61 -3.04 2.22
CA LEU A 356 -8.45 -3.20 3.11
C LEU A 356 -8.21 -1.95 3.96
N PHE A 357 -8.37 -0.74 3.40
CA PHE A 357 -8.28 0.49 4.18
C PHE A 357 -9.37 0.60 5.24
N VAL A 358 -10.58 0.08 4.99
CA VAL A 358 -11.64 0.01 6.00
C VAL A 358 -11.19 -0.87 7.17
N SER A 359 -10.69 -2.08 6.92
CA SER A 359 -10.17 -2.97 7.97
C SER A 359 -8.99 -2.34 8.72
N GLU A 360 -8.06 -1.68 8.01
CA GLU A 360 -6.93 -1.00 8.63
C GLU A 360 -7.37 0.23 9.45
N ALA A 361 -8.30 1.05 8.95
CA ALA A 361 -8.84 2.18 9.69
C ALA A 361 -9.52 1.73 10.99
N LEU A 362 -10.31 0.65 10.91
CA LEU A 362 -11.02 0.08 12.06
C LEU A 362 -10.06 -0.50 13.09
N SER A 363 -9.07 -1.26 12.66
CA SER A 363 -8.16 -1.97 13.57
C SER A 363 -7.06 -1.06 14.12
N ALA A 364 -6.49 -0.15 13.30
CA ALA A 364 -5.30 0.62 13.66
C ALA A 364 -5.60 2.05 14.14
N PHE A 365 -6.62 2.70 13.58
CA PHE A 365 -6.81 4.14 13.78
C PHE A 365 -8.09 4.51 14.56
N LEU A 366 -9.07 3.61 14.60
CA LEU A 366 -10.32 3.87 15.32
C LEU A 366 -10.12 3.68 16.84
N PRO A 367 -10.55 4.64 17.69
CA PRO A 367 -10.55 4.44 19.14
C PRO A 367 -11.39 3.25 19.60
N GLY A 368 -10.94 2.51 20.63
CA GLY A 368 -11.56 1.25 21.09
C GLY A 368 -13.06 1.35 21.36
N ARG A 369 -13.52 2.44 21.97
CA ARG A 369 -14.96 2.67 22.29
C ARG A 369 -15.90 2.70 21.08
N HIS A 370 -15.39 3.01 19.87
CA HIS A 370 -16.18 3.08 18.65
C HIS A 370 -16.12 1.80 17.82
N ARG A 371 -15.19 0.89 18.12
CA ARG A 371 -14.89 -0.27 17.27
C ARG A 371 -16.07 -1.23 17.15
N THR A 372 -16.79 -1.50 18.23
CA THR A 372 -17.89 -2.47 18.19
C THR A 372 -18.99 -2.04 17.22
N GLU A 373 -19.46 -0.80 17.34
CA GLU A 373 -20.53 -0.28 16.48
C GLU A 373 -20.09 -0.22 15.00
N VAL A 374 -18.89 0.31 14.73
CA VAL A 374 -18.38 0.44 13.36
C VAL A 374 -18.08 -0.94 12.77
N HIS A 375 -17.56 -1.88 13.55
CA HIS A 375 -17.36 -3.26 13.13
C HIS A 375 -18.67 -3.92 12.69
N ASP A 376 -19.73 -3.83 13.51
CA ASP A 376 -21.05 -4.39 13.18
C ASP A 376 -21.60 -3.76 11.88
N GLN A 377 -21.39 -2.45 11.70
CA GLN A 377 -21.76 -1.76 10.46
C GLN A 377 -20.98 -2.28 9.24
N VAL A 378 -19.66 -2.47 9.35
CA VAL A 378 -18.81 -2.98 8.27
C VAL A 378 -19.22 -4.41 7.90
N LEU A 379 -19.38 -5.27 8.91
CA LEU A 379 -19.78 -6.66 8.73
C LEU A 379 -21.15 -6.80 8.06
N ALA A 380 -22.16 -6.09 8.57
CA ALA A 380 -23.51 -6.09 8.00
C ALA A 380 -23.53 -5.53 6.56
N THR A 381 -22.79 -4.44 6.31
CA THR A 381 -22.74 -3.80 4.99
C THR A 381 -22.07 -4.70 3.96
N THR A 382 -20.90 -5.27 4.28
CA THR A 382 -20.17 -6.13 3.34
C THR A 382 -20.94 -7.42 3.04
N ALA A 383 -21.60 -8.03 4.05
CA ALA A 383 -22.49 -9.16 3.85
C ALA A 383 -23.70 -8.83 2.98
N ARG A 384 -24.32 -7.65 3.17
CA ARG A 384 -25.42 -7.18 2.33
C ARG A 384 -24.97 -6.97 0.88
N LEU A 385 -23.86 -6.25 0.66
CA LEU A 385 -23.30 -6.01 -0.67
C LEU A 385 -22.97 -7.32 -1.40
N ALA A 386 -22.43 -8.32 -0.68
CA ALA A 386 -22.19 -9.64 -1.25
C ALA A 386 -23.49 -10.34 -1.69
N ARG A 387 -24.60 -10.17 -0.96
CA ARG A 387 -25.91 -10.74 -1.37
C ARG A 387 -26.54 -10.03 -2.55
N GLU A 388 -26.33 -8.72 -2.67
CA GLU A 388 -26.98 -7.88 -3.68
C GLU A 388 -26.23 -7.87 -5.02
N THR A 389 -24.92 -8.10 -5.04
CA THR A 389 -24.14 -8.07 -6.28
C THR A 389 -24.31 -9.32 -7.13
N THR A 390 -24.33 -9.13 -8.46
CA THR A 390 -24.27 -10.20 -9.46
C THR A 390 -22.86 -10.34 -10.06
N ASP A 391 -21.96 -9.39 -9.78
CA ASP A 391 -20.56 -9.42 -10.19
C ASP A 391 -19.77 -10.36 -9.27
N GLN A 392 -19.17 -11.40 -9.84
CA GLN A 392 -18.43 -12.41 -9.10
C GLN A 392 -17.13 -11.87 -8.48
N ASP A 393 -16.49 -10.91 -9.10
CA ASP A 393 -15.28 -10.29 -8.54
C ASP A 393 -15.64 -9.36 -7.37
N ALA A 394 -16.72 -8.58 -7.50
CA ALA A 394 -17.26 -7.77 -6.40
C ALA A 394 -17.73 -8.67 -5.23
N TRP A 395 -18.42 -9.76 -5.53
CA TRP A 395 -18.84 -10.73 -4.52
C TRP A 395 -17.65 -11.23 -3.70
N ARG A 396 -16.56 -11.62 -4.35
CA ARG A 396 -15.34 -12.07 -3.64
C ARG A 396 -14.72 -10.97 -2.79
N SER A 397 -14.64 -9.75 -3.30
CA SER A 397 -14.13 -8.60 -2.55
C SER A 397 -14.92 -8.40 -1.26
N TYR A 398 -16.26 -8.38 -1.36
CA TYR A 398 -17.14 -8.19 -0.21
C TYR A 398 -17.10 -9.37 0.76
N MET A 399 -17.07 -10.61 0.25
CA MET A 399 -16.99 -11.79 1.10
C MET A 399 -15.64 -11.90 1.82
N ARG A 400 -14.53 -11.56 1.17
CA ARG A 400 -13.22 -11.50 1.82
C ARG A 400 -13.21 -10.50 2.98
N ALA A 401 -13.77 -9.31 2.78
CA ALA A 401 -13.91 -8.30 3.83
C ALA A 401 -14.83 -8.80 4.96
N CYS A 402 -16.01 -9.33 4.63
CA CYS A 402 -16.96 -9.88 5.61
C CYS A 402 -16.32 -10.99 6.47
N ILE A 403 -15.63 -11.96 5.84
CA ILE A 403 -14.95 -13.06 6.55
C ILE A 403 -13.81 -12.53 7.43
N ALA A 404 -13.06 -11.53 6.98
CA ALA A 404 -11.97 -10.92 7.76
C ALA A 404 -12.52 -10.24 9.03
N GLU A 405 -13.58 -9.46 8.89
CA GLU A 405 -14.21 -8.80 10.04
C GLU A 405 -14.86 -9.82 11.00
N PHE A 406 -15.51 -10.85 10.47
CA PHE A 406 -16.02 -11.96 11.30
C PHE A 406 -14.89 -12.68 12.05
N ALA A 407 -13.75 -12.91 11.42
CA ALA A 407 -12.59 -13.51 12.09
C ALA A 407 -12.08 -12.63 13.25
N ALA A 408 -12.07 -11.32 13.06
CA ALA A 408 -11.57 -10.38 14.06
C ALA A 408 -12.45 -10.32 15.32
N ARG A 409 -13.79 -10.23 15.16
CA ARG A 409 -14.69 -9.98 16.31
C ARG A 409 -15.88 -10.93 16.46
N GLY A 410 -16.18 -11.76 15.47
CA GLY A 410 -17.35 -12.63 15.45
C GLY A 410 -18.61 -11.92 14.96
N GLY A 411 -19.77 -12.40 15.38
CA GLY A 411 -21.10 -11.94 14.98
C GLY A 411 -22.03 -13.15 14.83
N GLU A 412 -22.85 -13.45 15.86
CA GLU A 412 -23.69 -14.65 15.90
C GLU A 412 -24.57 -14.82 14.66
N GLU A 413 -25.11 -13.72 14.12
CA GLU A 413 -25.95 -13.74 12.92
C GLU A 413 -25.21 -14.17 11.64
N PHE A 414 -23.87 -14.10 11.61
CA PHE A 414 -23.03 -14.45 10.46
C PHE A 414 -22.38 -15.83 10.57
N GLU A 415 -22.41 -16.47 11.73
CA GLU A 415 -21.80 -17.79 11.96
C GLU A 415 -22.24 -18.84 10.95
N SER A 416 -23.55 -18.95 10.72
CA SER A 416 -24.09 -19.93 9.76
C SER A 416 -23.66 -19.62 8.32
N THR A 417 -23.53 -18.35 7.96
CA THR A 417 -23.05 -17.92 6.65
C THR A 417 -21.58 -18.31 6.46
N VAL A 418 -20.71 -17.99 7.44
CA VAL A 418 -19.28 -18.32 7.37
C VAL A 418 -19.07 -19.84 7.42
N ALA A 419 -19.83 -20.57 8.25
CA ALA A 419 -19.80 -22.02 8.27
C ALA A 419 -20.18 -22.65 6.93
N GLY A 420 -21.20 -22.11 6.24
CA GLY A 420 -21.56 -22.54 4.89
C GLY A 420 -20.44 -22.30 3.86
N LEU A 421 -19.74 -21.17 3.98
CA LEU A 421 -18.61 -20.83 3.10
C LEU A 421 -17.38 -21.75 3.28
N ALA A 422 -17.22 -22.41 4.43
CA ALA A 422 -16.16 -23.39 4.64
C ALA A 422 -16.24 -24.61 3.69
N SER A 423 -17.40 -24.82 3.06
CA SER A 423 -17.66 -25.84 2.04
C SER A 423 -17.79 -25.26 0.63
N SER A 424 -17.37 -24.03 0.40
CA SER A 424 -17.41 -23.37 -0.92
C SER A 424 -16.54 -24.10 -1.94
N ASP A 425 -17.01 -24.19 -3.20
CA ASP A 425 -16.21 -24.68 -4.33
C ASP A 425 -15.03 -23.75 -4.69
N ASN A 426 -15.02 -22.54 -4.15
CA ASN A 426 -13.89 -21.62 -4.28
C ASN A 426 -12.88 -21.85 -3.14
N PRO A 427 -11.69 -22.43 -3.39
CA PRO A 427 -10.72 -22.76 -2.35
C PRO A 427 -10.26 -21.55 -1.51
N ASP A 428 -10.10 -20.37 -2.10
CA ASP A 428 -9.71 -19.15 -1.37
C ASP A 428 -10.78 -18.76 -0.35
N ILE A 429 -12.05 -18.72 -0.74
CA ILE A 429 -13.17 -18.40 0.15
C ILE A 429 -13.33 -19.49 1.22
N ALA A 430 -13.24 -20.77 0.83
CA ALA A 430 -13.37 -21.86 1.77
C ALA A 430 -12.30 -21.82 2.87
N TRP A 431 -11.04 -21.63 2.52
CA TRP A 431 -9.95 -21.58 3.49
C TRP A 431 -9.98 -20.32 4.37
N ARG A 432 -10.39 -19.17 3.82
CA ARG A 432 -10.61 -17.96 4.64
C ARG A 432 -11.72 -18.19 5.68
N ALA A 433 -12.82 -18.81 5.29
CA ALA A 433 -13.91 -19.14 6.19
C ALA A 433 -13.47 -20.16 7.27
N ARG A 434 -12.75 -21.21 6.90
CA ARG A 434 -12.19 -22.21 7.83
C ARG A 434 -11.27 -21.57 8.87
N ARG A 435 -10.37 -20.68 8.44
CA ARG A 435 -9.52 -19.91 9.34
C ARG A 435 -10.34 -19.00 10.26
N ALA A 436 -11.34 -18.30 9.73
CA ALA A 436 -12.20 -17.43 10.53
C ALA A 436 -12.96 -18.21 11.60
N LEU A 437 -13.49 -19.41 11.28
CA LEU A 437 -14.09 -20.31 12.25
C LEU A 437 -13.08 -20.77 13.30
N ALA A 438 -11.85 -21.09 12.89
CA ALA A 438 -10.78 -21.44 13.81
C ALA A 438 -10.45 -20.29 14.77
N ALA A 439 -10.26 -19.08 14.25
CA ALA A 439 -9.96 -17.90 15.06
C ALA A 439 -11.05 -17.60 16.12
N ARG A 440 -12.30 -17.98 15.83
CA ARG A 440 -13.46 -17.79 16.74
C ARG A 440 -13.75 -19.02 17.64
N GLY A 441 -12.93 -20.08 17.57
CA GLY A 441 -13.17 -21.32 18.33
C GLY A 441 -14.43 -22.09 17.90
N LEU A 442 -14.92 -21.84 16.66
CA LEU A 442 -16.11 -22.51 16.10
C LEU A 442 -15.76 -23.78 15.30
N THR A 443 -14.51 -24.18 15.32
CA THR A 443 -14.00 -25.46 14.77
C THR A 443 -12.83 -25.95 15.61
N ASN A 444 -12.27 -27.11 15.30
CA ASN A 444 -11.19 -27.72 16.05
C ASN A 444 -10.08 -28.30 15.17
N GLU A 445 -8.97 -28.73 15.77
CA GLU A 445 -7.81 -29.33 15.11
C GLU A 445 -8.20 -30.50 14.18
N GLU A 446 -9.08 -31.40 14.62
CA GLU A 446 -9.51 -32.58 13.85
C GLU A 446 -10.22 -32.17 12.54
N ALA A 447 -11.14 -31.22 12.61
CA ALA A 447 -11.86 -30.73 11.45
C ALA A 447 -10.93 -30.02 10.45
N ILE A 448 -9.97 -29.23 10.92
CA ILE A 448 -8.98 -28.53 10.07
C ILE A 448 -8.10 -29.55 9.33
N ILE A 449 -7.64 -30.60 10.04
CA ILE A 449 -6.87 -31.69 9.44
C ILE A 449 -7.70 -32.42 8.39
N ALA A 450 -8.97 -32.75 8.69
CA ALA A 450 -9.86 -33.39 7.73
C ALA A 450 -10.07 -32.54 6.46
N TRP A 451 -10.23 -31.24 6.57
CA TRP A 451 -10.31 -30.34 5.40
C TRP A 451 -9.02 -30.31 4.57
N ARG A 452 -7.85 -30.30 5.24
CA ARG A 452 -6.55 -30.38 4.57
C ARG A 452 -6.40 -31.67 3.77
N ASP A 453 -6.70 -32.80 4.42
CA ASP A 453 -6.52 -34.12 3.82
C ASP A 453 -7.50 -34.36 2.68
N ALA A 454 -8.72 -33.81 2.75
CA ALA A 454 -9.70 -33.85 1.67
C ALA A 454 -9.29 -32.98 0.45
N ASP A 455 -8.62 -31.86 0.68
CA ASP A 455 -8.11 -30.98 -0.41
C ASP A 455 -6.82 -31.54 -1.04
N GLY A 456 -5.88 -32.02 -0.21
CA GLY A 456 -4.64 -32.69 -0.61
C GLY A 456 -3.60 -31.83 -1.36
N SER A 457 -3.81 -30.51 -1.48
CA SER A 457 -2.88 -29.62 -2.17
C SER A 457 -1.85 -29.00 -1.22
N GLY A 458 -0.71 -28.53 -1.77
CA GLY A 458 0.31 -27.79 -1.03
C GLY A 458 -0.25 -26.49 -0.43
N GLU A 459 -1.15 -25.80 -1.15
CA GLU A 459 -1.82 -24.61 -0.62
C GLU A 459 -2.70 -24.95 0.58
N ALA A 460 -3.48 -26.06 0.55
CA ALA A 460 -4.26 -26.52 1.68
C ALA A 460 -3.37 -26.88 2.88
N ALA A 461 -2.20 -27.47 2.64
CA ALA A 461 -1.23 -27.75 3.69
C ALA A 461 -0.79 -26.47 4.40
N ARG A 462 -0.42 -25.42 3.63
CA ARG A 462 -0.04 -24.11 4.19
C ARG A 462 -1.20 -23.41 4.90
N MET A 463 -2.40 -23.36 4.28
CA MET A 463 -3.58 -22.71 4.87
C MET A 463 -4.08 -23.43 6.13
N SER A 464 -3.89 -24.75 6.23
CA SER A 464 -4.21 -25.50 7.44
C SER A 464 -3.30 -25.13 8.62
N VAL A 465 -2.02 -24.83 8.36
CA VAL A 465 -1.08 -24.35 9.40
C VAL A 465 -1.54 -23.00 9.95
N GLU A 466 -1.94 -22.08 9.07
CA GLU A 466 -2.51 -20.79 9.47
C GLU A 466 -3.78 -20.97 10.32
N ALA A 467 -4.70 -21.85 9.89
CA ALA A 467 -5.93 -22.13 10.62
C ALA A 467 -5.67 -22.80 12.00
N LEU A 468 -4.73 -23.75 12.08
CA LEU A 468 -4.34 -24.39 13.34
C LEU A 468 -3.74 -23.40 14.34
N ALA A 469 -2.90 -22.48 13.85
CA ALA A 469 -2.30 -21.43 14.67
C ALA A 469 -3.31 -20.33 15.08
N SER A 470 -4.47 -20.25 14.41
CA SER A 470 -5.56 -19.33 14.75
C SER A 470 -6.46 -19.83 15.87
N LEU A 471 -6.39 -21.13 16.24
CA LEU A 471 -7.21 -21.69 17.31
C LEU A 471 -6.94 -20.97 18.65
N PRO A 472 -8.00 -20.64 19.44
CA PRO A 472 -7.85 -19.88 20.68
C PRO A 472 -7.38 -20.72 21.87
N GLU A 473 -7.27 -22.05 21.74
CA GLU A 473 -6.84 -22.92 22.81
C GLU A 473 -5.36 -22.73 23.15
N GLU A 474 -5.04 -22.67 24.45
CA GLU A 474 -3.67 -22.52 24.94
C GLU A 474 -2.70 -23.56 24.36
N SER A 475 -3.15 -24.80 24.22
CA SER A 475 -2.33 -25.89 23.66
C SER A 475 -2.00 -25.69 22.19
N ALA A 476 -2.95 -25.21 21.40
CA ALA A 476 -2.73 -24.89 19.96
C ALA A 476 -1.74 -23.73 19.82
N ARG A 477 -1.91 -22.71 20.62
CA ARG A 477 -1.04 -21.54 20.67
C ARG A 477 0.38 -21.91 21.10
N ALA A 478 0.54 -22.73 22.13
CA ALA A 478 1.86 -23.22 22.55
C ALA A 478 2.56 -24.05 21.47
N LYS A 479 1.82 -24.90 20.73
CA LYS A 479 2.34 -25.64 19.57
C LYS A 479 2.82 -24.69 18.46
N ALA A 480 2.01 -23.66 18.12
CA ALA A 480 2.36 -22.67 17.11
C ALA A 480 3.63 -21.90 17.49
N TRP A 481 3.75 -21.43 18.73
CA TRP A 481 4.96 -20.77 19.23
C TRP A 481 6.19 -21.67 19.24
N ALA A 482 6.02 -22.94 19.61
CA ALA A 482 7.11 -23.92 19.55
C ALA A 482 7.60 -24.10 18.10
N SER A 483 6.68 -24.16 17.13
CA SER A 483 7.03 -24.25 15.70
C SER A 483 7.78 -23.01 15.20
N VAL A 484 7.32 -21.79 15.54
CA VAL A 484 7.96 -20.53 15.16
C VAL A 484 9.41 -20.45 15.64
N ARG A 485 9.71 -21.04 16.81
CA ARG A 485 11.06 -21.07 17.40
C ARG A 485 11.92 -22.25 16.93
N SER A 486 11.34 -23.16 16.14
CA SER A 486 12.08 -24.29 15.58
C SER A 486 12.75 -23.92 14.27
N ASP A 487 13.90 -24.56 13.99
CA ASP A 487 14.62 -24.38 12.71
C ASP A 487 14.02 -25.20 11.57
N THR A 488 12.77 -25.69 11.71
CA THR A 488 12.19 -26.66 10.78
C THR A 488 11.19 -26.07 9.78
N LEU A 489 10.74 -24.82 10.00
CA LEU A 489 9.78 -24.17 9.12
C LEU A 489 10.42 -23.59 7.87
N SER A 490 9.76 -23.74 6.71
CA SER A 490 10.09 -22.95 5.55
C SER A 490 9.57 -21.51 5.71
N ASN A 491 9.99 -20.60 4.82
CA ASN A 491 9.55 -19.21 4.80
C ASN A 491 8.02 -19.07 4.83
N ASP A 492 7.33 -19.87 4.01
CA ASP A 492 5.88 -19.80 3.86
C ASP A 492 5.13 -20.37 5.07
N TYR A 493 5.65 -21.46 5.66
CA TYR A 493 5.07 -22.02 6.87
C TYR A 493 5.30 -21.15 8.10
N LEU A 494 6.46 -20.48 8.20
CA LEU A 494 6.70 -19.48 9.24
C LEU A 494 5.69 -18.32 9.12
N SER A 495 5.52 -17.77 7.92
CA SER A 495 4.57 -16.68 7.67
C SER A 495 3.13 -17.10 7.99
N ALA A 496 2.72 -18.31 7.58
CA ALA A 496 1.38 -18.86 7.87
C ALA A 496 1.14 -19.03 9.37
N THR A 497 2.14 -19.56 10.12
CA THR A 497 2.01 -19.75 11.57
C THR A 497 1.87 -18.40 12.29
N LEU A 498 2.69 -17.41 11.93
CA LEU A 498 2.62 -16.06 12.51
C LEU A 498 1.30 -15.35 12.17
N ALA A 499 0.81 -15.48 10.94
CA ALA A 499 -0.49 -14.94 10.54
C ALA A 499 -1.66 -15.59 11.30
N GLY A 500 -1.57 -16.89 11.56
CA GLY A 500 -2.54 -17.60 12.40
C GLY A 500 -2.53 -17.11 13.84
N LEU A 501 -1.37 -16.97 14.45
CA LEU A 501 -1.21 -16.42 15.80
C LEU A 501 -1.79 -15.00 15.92
N GLN A 502 -1.64 -14.18 14.89
CA GLN A 502 -2.18 -12.83 14.84
C GLN A 502 -3.71 -12.78 14.75
N SER A 503 -4.32 -13.75 14.08
CA SER A 503 -5.78 -13.82 13.90
C SER A 503 -6.53 -14.50 15.04
N SER A 504 -5.84 -15.05 16.03
CA SER A 504 -6.46 -15.74 17.18
C SER A 504 -7.16 -14.75 18.12
N SER A 505 -8.35 -15.10 18.59
CA SER A 505 -9.09 -14.36 19.62
C SER A 505 -8.61 -14.64 21.06
N TRP A 506 -7.37 -15.06 21.20
CA TRP A 506 -6.76 -15.40 22.49
C TRP A 506 -6.60 -14.17 23.39
N GLU A 507 -7.13 -14.24 24.62
CA GLU A 507 -7.05 -13.15 25.61
C GLU A 507 -5.95 -13.34 26.68
N GLY A 508 -5.19 -14.44 26.62
CA GLY A 508 -4.12 -14.76 27.58
C GLY A 508 -2.77 -14.09 27.25
N ASN A 509 -1.73 -14.47 28.02
CA ASN A 509 -0.36 -14.05 27.70
C ASN A 509 0.03 -14.56 26.31
N SER A 510 0.32 -13.64 25.41
CA SER A 510 0.56 -13.93 24.00
C SER A 510 1.89 -14.65 23.71
N GLY A 511 2.77 -14.76 24.70
CA GLY A 511 4.16 -15.20 24.49
C GLY A 511 5.02 -14.16 23.77
N ILE A 512 4.51 -12.94 23.64
CA ILE A 512 5.18 -11.87 22.89
C ILE A 512 6.48 -11.44 23.56
N ASP A 513 6.51 -11.34 24.89
CA ASP A 513 7.71 -10.94 25.63
C ASP A 513 8.85 -11.93 25.37
N ASP A 514 8.53 -13.23 25.35
CA ASP A 514 9.46 -14.30 25.04
C ASP A 514 9.92 -14.23 23.56
N ALA A 515 9.01 -13.91 22.65
CA ALA A 515 9.32 -13.74 21.24
C ALA A 515 10.19 -12.51 20.97
N LEU A 516 9.93 -11.39 21.64
CA LEU A 516 10.78 -10.19 21.59
C LEU A 516 12.18 -10.48 22.16
N ALA A 517 12.25 -11.22 23.26
CA ALA A 517 13.54 -11.63 23.84
C ALA A 517 14.36 -12.51 22.88
N HIS A 518 13.72 -13.30 22.00
CA HIS A 518 14.40 -14.15 21.03
C HIS A 518 14.73 -13.48 19.70
N MET A 519 14.24 -12.28 19.41
CA MET A 519 14.41 -11.61 18.09
C MET A 519 15.89 -11.53 17.67
N ARG A 520 16.76 -11.10 18.58
CA ARG A 520 18.20 -10.97 18.29
C ARG A 520 18.83 -12.32 17.98
N THR A 521 18.61 -13.32 18.81
CA THR A 521 19.14 -14.68 18.62
C THR A 521 18.65 -15.29 17.32
N TYR A 522 17.35 -15.08 17.00
CA TYR A 522 16.79 -15.56 15.73
C TYR A 522 17.44 -14.87 14.54
N TRP A 523 17.63 -13.54 14.61
CA TRP A 523 18.29 -12.77 13.55
C TRP A 523 19.72 -13.26 13.26
N GLU A 524 20.48 -13.54 14.32
CA GLU A 524 21.89 -13.95 14.22
C GLU A 524 22.07 -15.40 13.73
N SER A 525 21.04 -16.26 13.88
CA SER A 525 21.11 -17.70 13.56
C SER A 525 20.42 -18.09 12.25
N HIS A 526 19.60 -17.23 11.65
CA HIS A 526 18.80 -17.55 10.46
C HIS A 526 19.19 -16.71 9.25
N THR A 527 18.68 -17.12 8.07
CA THR A 527 18.83 -16.31 6.86
C THR A 527 18.06 -14.99 7.00
N ILE A 528 18.53 -13.94 6.33
CA ILE A 528 17.88 -12.61 6.36
C ILE A 528 16.40 -12.69 6.00
N GLY A 529 16.00 -13.52 5.04
CA GLY A 529 14.61 -13.70 4.64
C GLY A 529 13.72 -14.31 5.73
N MET A 530 14.24 -15.28 6.50
CA MET A 530 13.57 -15.85 7.67
C MET A 530 13.49 -14.82 8.79
N SER A 531 14.58 -14.13 9.07
CA SER A 531 14.70 -13.14 10.13
C SER A 531 13.73 -11.96 9.92
N LEU A 532 13.61 -11.45 8.71
CA LEU A 532 12.63 -10.40 8.35
C LEU A 532 11.20 -10.84 8.63
N ARG A 533 10.82 -12.08 8.24
CA ARG A 533 9.48 -12.62 8.47
C ARG A 533 9.19 -12.82 9.95
N TYR A 534 10.15 -13.37 10.68
CA TYR A 534 10.01 -13.58 12.12
C TYR A 534 9.82 -12.25 12.84
N VAL A 535 10.72 -11.29 12.65
CA VAL A 535 10.69 -10.00 13.36
C VAL A 535 9.41 -9.23 13.03
N SER A 536 9.07 -9.07 11.75
CA SER A 536 7.83 -8.37 11.35
C SER A 536 6.58 -9.10 11.87
N GLY A 537 6.54 -10.43 11.81
CA GLY A 537 5.41 -11.21 12.31
C GLY A 537 5.22 -11.07 13.82
N VAL A 538 6.31 -11.14 14.59
CA VAL A 538 6.28 -10.97 16.05
C VAL A 538 5.89 -9.56 16.45
N LEU A 539 6.42 -8.54 15.79
CA LEU A 539 6.09 -7.14 16.09
C LEU A 539 4.60 -6.83 15.78
N ASN A 540 4.04 -7.42 14.73
CA ASN A 540 2.62 -7.29 14.43
C ASN A 540 1.71 -7.95 15.49
N LEU A 541 2.21 -8.93 16.24
CA LEU A 541 1.50 -9.57 17.36
C LEU A 541 1.52 -8.73 18.65
N SER A 542 2.37 -7.70 18.72
CA SER A 542 2.56 -6.90 19.94
C SER A 542 1.38 -5.98 20.26
N VAL A 543 0.44 -5.79 19.34
CA VAL A 543 -0.72 -4.92 19.54
C VAL A 543 -1.99 -5.75 19.63
N ASP A 544 -2.56 -5.85 20.83
CA ASP A 544 -3.95 -6.26 21.01
C ASP A 544 -4.84 -5.03 20.77
N ILE A 545 -5.37 -4.94 19.56
CA ILE A 545 -6.15 -3.77 19.10
C ILE A 545 -7.47 -3.59 19.86
N ASP A 546 -7.95 -4.62 20.56
CA ASP A 546 -9.20 -4.58 21.30
C ASP A 546 -9.03 -4.22 22.78
N ARG A 547 -7.77 -4.14 23.25
CA ARG A 547 -7.46 -3.84 24.64
C ARG A 547 -7.02 -2.38 24.78
N ASP A 548 -7.74 -1.61 25.57
CA ASP A 548 -7.35 -0.24 25.92
C ASP A 548 -5.93 -0.21 26.53
N GLY A 549 -5.09 0.70 26.04
CA GLY A 549 -3.70 0.84 26.47
C GLY A 549 -2.71 -0.16 25.89
N SER A 550 -3.12 -1.05 24.97
CA SER A 550 -2.20 -2.05 24.38
C SER A 550 -1.19 -1.42 23.43
N VAL A 551 -1.57 -0.35 22.73
CA VAL A 551 -0.65 0.38 21.84
C VAL A 551 0.44 1.07 22.66
N GLU A 552 0.09 1.71 23.78
CA GLU A 552 1.07 2.34 24.69
C GLU A 552 2.00 1.30 25.33
N ALA A 553 1.47 0.14 25.71
CA ALA A 553 2.28 -0.95 26.25
C ALA A 553 3.28 -1.47 25.19
N SER A 554 2.84 -1.59 23.94
CA SER A 554 3.70 -2.00 22.82
C SER A 554 4.77 -0.97 22.51
N VAL A 555 4.43 0.31 22.48
CA VAL A 555 5.39 1.42 22.33
C VAL A 555 6.43 1.36 23.45
N GLY A 556 6.02 1.16 24.71
CA GLY A 556 6.92 1.03 25.87
C GLY A 556 7.84 -0.20 25.75
N ALA A 557 7.31 -1.35 25.30
CA ALA A 557 8.08 -2.56 25.12
C ALA A 557 9.16 -2.41 24.03
N LEU A 558 8.82 -1.78 22.88
CA LEU A 558 9.79 -1.54 21.80
C LEU A 558 10.87 -0.55 22.17
N HIS A 559 10.55 0.52 22.90
CA HIS A 559 11.56 1.42 23.46
C HIS A 559 12.52 0.67 24.39
N SER A 560 11.97 -0.11 25.34
CA SER A 560 12.80 -0.92 26.26
C SER A 560 13.69 -1.91 25.52
N TRP A 561 13.19 -2.52 24.45
CA TRP A 561 13.97 -3.43 23.62
C TRP A 561 15.11 -2.70 22.91
N LEU A 562 14.86 -1.53 22.32
CA LEU A 562 15.88 -0.71 21.64
C LEU A 562 16.99 -0.24 22.58
N ASP A 563 16.63 0.13 23.81
CA ASP A 563 17.57 0.55 24.85
C ASP A 563 18.43 -0.63 25.34
N ALA A 564 17.83 -1.81 25.49
CA ALA A 564 18.53 -3.02 25.93
C ALA A 564 19.40 -3.67 24.83
N ASN A 565 19.23 -3.27 23.55
CA ASN A 565 19.90 -3.84 22.39
C ASN A 565 20.57 -2.77 21.52
N GLU A 566 21.29 -1.83 22.13
CA GLU A 566 22.00 -0.76 21.41
C GLU A 566 23.01 -1.30 20.39
N ASP A 567 23.63 -2.45 20.68
CA ASP A 567 24.63 -3.14 19.88
C ASP A 567 24.06 -4.19 18.91
N ALA A 568 22.71 -4.29 18.80
CA ALA A 568 22.09 -5.23 17.85
C ALA A 568 22.33 -4.80 16.39
N PRO A 569 22.27 -5.74 15.43
CA PRO A 569 22.45 -5.43 14.01
C PRO A 569 21.59 -4.25 13.55
N THR A 570 22.18 -3.33 12.79
CA THR A 570 21.51 -2.10 12.34
C THR A 570 20.20 -2.38 11.61
N GLN A 571 20.16 -3.41 10.77
CA GLN A 571 18.97 -3.80 10.02
C GLN A 571 17.84 -4.29 10.94
N LEU A 572 18.16 -5.04 12.00
CA LEU A 572 17.18 -5.47 12.98
C LEU A 572 16.63 -4.26 13.75
N ARG A 573 17.48 -3.36 14.21
CA ARG A 573 17.06 -2.14 14.90
C ARG A 573 16.20 -1.26 14.00
N ARG A 574 16.52 -1.15 12.70
CA ARG A 574 15.73 -0.42 11.71
C ARG A 574 14.27 -0.89 11.70
N ILE A 575 14.03 -2.20 11.63
CA ILE A 575 12.65 -2.76 11.60
C ILE A 575 11.91 -2.43 12.91
N VAL A 576 12.58 -2.53 14.05
CA VAL A 576 11.95 -2.17 15.34
C VAL A 576 11.57 -0.69 15.40
N VAL A 577 12.45 0.19 14.90
CA VAL A 577 12.18 1.64 14.80
C VAL A 577 10.98 1.93 13.88
N GLU A 578 10.87 1.24 12.75
CA GLU A 578 9.74 1.37 11.80
C GLU A 578 8.41 0.98 12.46
N HIS A 579 8.37 -0.14 13.18
CA HIS A 579 7.16 -0.55 13.92
C HIS A 579 6.84 0.38 15.09
N LEU A 580 7.86 0.89 15.78
CA LEU A 580 7.67 1.87 16.85
C LEU A 580 7.03 3.16 16.31
N ASP A 581 7.49 3.69 15.18
CA ASP A 581 6.90 4.88 14.55
C ASP A 581 5.45 4.62 14.13
N ASP A 582 5.16 3.45 13.56
CA ASP A 582 3.80 3.08 13.15
C ASP A 582 2.86 2.99 14.38
N PHE A 583 3.30 2.38 15.49
CA PHE A 583 2.49 2.32 16.71
C PHE A 583 2.28 3.70 17.34
N GLN A 584 3.30 4.55 17.37
CA GLN A 584 3.17 5.93 17.83
C GLN A 584 2.22 6.74 16.96
N ARG A 585 2.20 6.50 15.64
CA ARG A 585 1.25 7.13 14.71
C ARG A 585 -0.19 6.68 15.02
N ARG A 586 -0.43 5.40 15.22
CA ARG A 586 -1.74 4.83 15.60
C ARG A 586 -2.23 5.44 16.92
N GLU A 587 -1.38 5.48 17.93
CA GLU A 587 -1.68 6.10 19.24
C GLU A 587 -2.08 7.57 19.10
N ARG A 588 -1.30 8.37 18.34
CA ARG A 588 -1.63 9.80 18.11
C ARG A 588 -3.00 9.97 17.45
N VAL A 589 -3.31 9.15 16.45
CA VAL A 589 -4.60 9.22 15.73
C VAL A 589 -5.75 8.80 16.64
N GLN A 590 -5.63 7.68 17.36
CA GLN A 590 -6.66 7.22 18.30
C GLN A 590 -6.94 8.27 19.38
N ARG A 591 -5.91 8.82 20.03
CA ARG A 591 -6.07 9.88 21.06
C ARG A 591 -6.75 11.13 20.52
N ARG A 592 -6.45 11.52 19.28
CA ARG A 592 -7.08 12.70 18.67
C ARG A 592 -8.60 12.55 18.56
N TRP A 593 -9.07 11.36 18.19
CA TRP A 593 -10.50 11.08 17.96
C TRP A 593 -11.21 10.40 19.14
N GLU A 594 -10.52 10.24 20.26
CA GLU A 594 -11.09 9.60 21.46
C GLU A 594 -12.21 10.43 22.11
N HIS A 595 -12.17 11.74 22.03
CA HIS A 595 -13.11 12.64 22.68
C HIS A 595 -14.18 13.24 21.76
N ASP A 596 -14.09 13.03 20.46
CA ASP A 596 -15.08 13.50 19.51
C ASP A 596 -16.31 12.57 19.51
N GLN A 597 -17.49 13.17 19.75
CA GLN A 597 -18.80 12.49 19.84
C GLN A 597 -19.36 12.14 18.47
#